data_aafb3cac3fbae7036a130fba11f0366a
#
_entry.id   aafb3cac3fbae7036a130fba11f0366a
#
_cell.length_a   1.000
_cell.length_b   1.000
_cell.length_c   1.000
_cell.angle_alpha   90.00
_cell.angle_beta   90.00
_cell.angle_gamma   90.00
#
_symmetry.space_group_name_H-M   'P 1'
#
loop_
_entity.id
_entity.type
_entity.pdbx_description
1 polymer ?
#
loop_
_entity_poly.entity_id
_entity_poly.type
_entity_poly.pdbx_seq_one_letter_code
_entity_poly.pdbx_strand_id
1 'polypeptide(L)'
;MPTLPRRWVVRMIAPSFTVGSMVVVERADGRILFVRQTYRNKWGVPGGLLKRRESASDAAVREVFEEVGRRVARRGTPGVGIDAVPQRVDVVFRARPMPGSDLDSLVPRSPEIEAIEWHAPNALPELQFETAGALVELARATQSESRRPVSIDDLGNIFRERPTG
;
A
#
# COMPACT_ATOMS: atom_id res chain seq x y z
N MET A 1 18.20 29.00 -31.24
CA MET A 1 18.10 28.61 -29.81
C MET A 1 17.39 27.28 -29.76
N PRO A 2 17.97 26.22 -29.18
CA PRO A 2 17.29 24.96 -29.06
C PRO A 2 16.16 25.11 -28.03
N THR A 3 14.92 24.94 -28.48
CA THR A 3 13.74 24.92 -27.61
C THR A 3 13.85 23.68 -26.72
N LEU A 4 14.11 23.86 -25.44
CA LEU A 4 14.03 22.76 -24.45
C LEU A 4 12.65 22.10 -24.56
N PRO A 5 12.58 20.77 -24.74
CA PRO A 5 11.30 20.10 -24.86
C PRO A 5 10.45 20.41 -23.61
N ARG A 6 9.19 20.82 -23.82
CA ARG A 6 8.24 21.18 -22.75
C ARG A 6 8.21 20.16 -21.59
N ARG A 7 8.48 18.88 -21.89
CA ARG A 7 8.60 17.79 -20.91
C ARG A 7 9.74 18.01 -19.90
N TRP A 8 10.86 18.65 -20.30
CA TRP A 8 11.99 18.90 -19.41
C TRP A 8 11.70 20.06 -18.45
N VAL A 9 11.05 21.10 -18.95
CA VAL A 9 10.67 22.26 -18.11
C VAL A 9 9.65 21.85 -17.06
N VAL A 10 8.61 21.08 -17.43
CA VAL A 10 7.60 20.57 -16.49
C VAL A 10 8.26 19.70 -15.43
N ARG A 11 9.22 18.85 -15.78
CA ARG A 11 9.92 17.97 -14.85
C ARG A 11 10.80 18.71 -13.83
N MET A 12 11.26 19.92 -14.16
CA MET A 12 12.05 20.77 -13.25
C MET A 12 11.19 21.58 -12.28
N ILE A 13 9.92 21.84 -12.62
CA ILE A 13 9.02 22.70 -11.83
C ILE A 13 7.97 21.89 -11.09
N ALA A 14 7.60 20.71 -11.59
CA ALA A 14 6.62 19.86 -10.95
C ALA A 14 7.13 19.26 -9.65
N PRO A 15 6.34 19.25 -8.58
CA PRO A 15 6.72 18.57 -7.36
C PRO A 15 6.93 17.07 -7.61
N SER A 16 8.01 16.52 -7.07
CA SER A 16 8.30 15.08 -7.16
C SER A 16 7.80 14.40 -5.89
N PHE A 17 7.05 13.32 -6.06
CA PHE A 17 6.61 12.46 -4.97
C PHE A 17 7.39 11.16 -4.97
N THR A 18 7.76 10.72 -3.77
CA THR A 18 8.25 9.36 -3.56
C THR A 18 7.05 8.41 -3.55
N VAL A 19 7.14 7.30 -4.27
CA VAL A 19 6.05 6.31 -4.32
C VAL A 19 6.47 5.06 -3.55
N GLY A 20 5.64 4.68 -2.60
CA GLY A 20 5.77 3.47 -1.80
C GLY A 20 4.66 2.47 -2.07
N SER A 21 4.91 1.23 -1.68
CA SER A 21 3.93 0.16 -1.64
C SER A 21 3.91 -0.47 -0.25
N MET A 22 2.73 -0.60 0.33
CA MET A 22 2.50 -1.21 1.64
C MET A 22 1.55 -2.38 1.51
N VAL A 23 1.70 -3.40 2.35
CA VAL A 23 0.92 -4.63 2.24
C VAL A 23 0.34 -5.05 3.59
N VAL A 24 -0.97 -5.05 3.69
CA VAL A 24 -1.71 -5.62 4.80
C VAL A 24 -1.92 -7.10 4.51
N VAL A 25 -1.09 -7.94 5.11
CA VAL A 25 -1.17 -9.40 4.96
C VAL A 25 -2.10 -9.95 6.02
N GLU A 26 -3.20 -10.56 5.58
CA GLU A 26 -4.21 -11.16 6.46
C GLU A 26 -4.09 -12.69 6.46
N ARG A 27 -4.00 -13.27 7.63
CA ARG A 27 -4.09 -14.72 7.86
C ARG A 27 -5.55 -15.20 7.81
N ALA A 28 -5.77 -16.49 7.64
CA ALA A 28 -7.12 -17.06 7.56
C ALA A 28 -7.95 -16.87 8.84
N ASP A 29 -7.30 -16.77 10.00
CA ASP A 29 -7.93 -16.47 11.30
C ASP A 29 -8.21 -14.97 11.53
N GLY A 30 -7.97 -14.12 10.52
CA GLY A 30 -8.19 -12.68 10.56
C GLY A 30 -7.03 -11.87 11.16
N ARG A 31 -5.96 -12.49 11.61
CA ARG A 31 -4.79 -11.76 12.12
C ARG A 31 -4.05 -11.06 11.01
N ILE A 32 -3.47 -9.92 11.32
CA ILE A 32 -2.68 -9.08 10.43
C ILE A 32 -1.20 -9.18 10.78
N LEU A 33 -0.37 -9.27 9.76
CA LEU A 33 1.08 -9.31 9.88
C LEU A 33 1.65 -7.91 10.09
N PHE A 34 2.47 -7.78 11.10
CA PHE A 34 3.26 -6.56 11.36
C PHE A 34 4.74 -6.91 11.42
N VAL A 35 5.55 -5.94 11.01
CA VAL A 35 7.01 -5.98 11.08
C VAL A 35 7.51 -4.82 11.92
N ARG A 36 8.60 -5.03 12.66
CA ARG A 36 9.30 -3.97 13.37
C ARG A 36 10.70 -3.81 12.78
N GLN A 37 10.98 -2.59 12.35
CA GLN A 37 12.28 -2.26 11.78
C GLN A 37 13.29 -1.97 12.88
N THR A 38 14.56 -2.29 12.66
CA THR A 38 15.66 -2.13 13.63
C THR A 38 15.86 -0.70 14.11
N TYR A 39 15.47 0.28 13.30
CA TYR A 39 15.59 1.72 13.58
C TYR A 39 14.28 2.39 13.99
N ARG A 40 13.21 1.60 14.24
CA ARG A 40 11.90 2.10 14.67
C ARG A 40 11.35 1.31 15.85
N ASN A 41 10.77 2.03 16.81
CA ASN A 41 10.18 1.40 18.00
C ASN A 41 8.74 0.92 17.77
N LYS A 42 8.08 1.41 16.71
CA LYS A 42 6.69 1.12 16.40
C LYS A 42 6.56 0.11 15.27
N TRP A 43 5.44 -0.57 15.24
CA TRP A 43 5.14 -1.59 14.25
C TRP A 43 4.63 -1.00 12.94
N GLY A 44 5.07 -1.55 11.84
CA GLY A 44 4.62 -1.27 10.49
C GLY A 44 4.04 -2.50 9.81
N VAL A 45 3.43 -2.31 8.66
CA VAL A 45 3.17 -3.41 7.72
C VAL A 45 4.34 -3.53 6.75
N PRO A 46 4.58 -4.72 6.15
CA PRO A 46 5.59 -4.87 5.11
C PRO A 46 5.43 -3.86 3.99
N GLY A 47 6.53 -3.32 3.51
CA GLY A 47 6.49 -2.36 2.42
C GLY A 47 7.77 -1.57 2.23
N GLY A 48 7.86 -0.92 1.09
CA GLY A 48 9.03 -0.12 0.73
C GLY A 48 8.79 0.72 -0.52
N LEU A 49 9.86 1.34 -1.01
CA LEU A 49 9.81 2.19 -2.19
C LEU A 49 9.80 1.36 -3.47
N LEU A 50 9.12 1.89 -4.48
CA LEU A 50 9.16 1.32 -5.82
C LEU A 50 10.57 1.44 -6.42
N LYS A 51 11.04 0.36 -7.01
CA LYS A 51 12.24 0.36 -7.85
C LYS A 51 11.94 0.99 -9.21
N ARG A 52 12.97 1.38 -9.92
CA ARG A 52 12.80 2.00 -11.25
C ARG A 52 12.08 1.04 -12.20
N ARG A 53 11.01 1.49 -12.83
CA ARG A 53 10.13 0.72 -13.73
C ARG A 53 9.34 -0.41 -13.05
N GLU A 54 9.27 -0.41 -11.75
CA GLU A 54 8.47 -1.36 -11.00
C GLU A 54 7.05 -0.83 -10.81
N SER A 55 6.06 -1.71 -10.90
CA SER A 55 4.69 -1.37 -10.53
C SER A 55 4.51 -1.44 -9.00
N ALA A 56 3.57 -0.67 -8.45
CA ALA A 56 3.27 -0.74 -7.02
C ALA A 56 2.85 -2.16 -6.60
N SER A 57 2.20 -2.88 -7.49
CA SER A 57 1.75 -4.25 -7.25
C SER A 57 2.89 -5.27 -7.18
N ASP A 58 3.94 -5.09 -7.99
CA ASP A 58 5.11 -5.96 -7.97
C ASP A 58 5.99 -5.65 -6.76
N ALA A 59 6.14 -4.34 -6.44
CA ALA A 59 6.80 -3.89 -5.22
C ALA A 59 6.16 -4.50 -3.97
N ALA A 60 4.83 -4.53 -3.88
CA ALA A 60 4.09 -5.15 -2.78
C ALA A 60 4.50 -6.60 -2.53
N VAL A 61 4.50 -7.41 -3.59
CA VAL A 61 4.86 -8.85 -3.47
C VAL A 61 6.34 -9.02 -3.15
N ARG A 62 7.20 -8.23 -3.75
CA ARG A 62 8.64 -8.25 -3.53
C ARG A 62 9.00 -7.90 -2.09
N GLU A 63 8.44 -6.81 -1.55
CA GLU A 63 8.74 -6.36 -0.19
C GLU A 63 8.34 -7.42 0.85
N VAL A 64 7.15 -8.02 0.74
CA VAL A 64 6.77 -9.12 1.65
C VAL A 64 7.74 -10.30 1.55
N PHE A 65 8.20 -10.63 0.35
CA PHE A 65 9.16 -11.71 0.18
C PHE A 65 10.55 -11.36 0.72
N GLU A 66 11.02 -10.13 0.49
CA GLU A 66 12.33 -9.65 0.97
C GLU A 66 12.37 -9.54 2.50
N GLU A 67 11.32 -9.03 3.14
CA GLU A 67 11.27 -8.81 4.59
C GLU A 67 10.86 -10.05 5.38
N VAL A 68 9.84 -10.79 4.90
CA VAL A 68 9.17 -11.86 5.65
C VAL A 68 9.49 -13.27 5.10
N GLY A 69 9.95 -13.35 3.85
CA GLY A 69 10.25 -14.61 3.19
C GLY A 69 9.01 -15.41 2.80
N ARG A 70 7.87 -14.78 2.67
CA ARG A 70 6.62 -15.45 2.27
C ARG A 70 6.05 -14.86 0.99
N ARG A 71 5.50 -15.74 0.15
CA ARG A 71 4.76 -15.32 -1.04
C ARG A 71 3.33 -15.05 -0.67
N VAL A 72 2.77 -13.99 -1.26
CA VAL A 72 1.39 -13.56 -1.01
C VAL A 72 0.63 -13.36 -2.30
N ALA A 73 -0.68 -13.56 -2.23
CA ALA A 73 -1.63 -13.23 -3.28
C ALA A 73 -2.42 -11.97 -2.87
N ARG A 74 -2.35 -10.93 -3.70
CA ARG A 74 -3.10 -9.68 -3.49
C ARG A 74 -4.60 -9.91 -3.66
N ARG A 75 -5.40 -9.13 -2.94
CA ARG A 75 -6.86 -9.19 -2.98
C ARG A 75 -7.47 -7.80 -2.93
N GLY A 76 -8.61 -7.65 -3.61
CA GLY A 76 -9.43 -6.43 -3.57
C GLY A 76 -8.74 -5.22 -4.19
N THR A 77 -9.41 -4.08 -4.08
CA THR A 77 -8.93 -2.79 -4.56
C THR A 77 -7.90 -2.22 -3.61
N PRO A 78 -6.75 -1.70 -4.10
CA PRO A 78 -5.79 -1.04 -3.25
C PRO A 78 -6.31 0.30 -2.73
N GLY A 79 -5.92 0.66 -1.51
CA GLY A 79 -6.03 2.02 -1.01
C GLY A 79 -4.88 2.88 -1.54
N VAL A 80 -5.07 4.20 -1.57
CA VAL A 80 -4.01 5.16 -1.92
C VAL A 80 -4.00 6.28 -0.91
N GLY A 81 -2.87 6.43 -0.23
CA GLY A 81 -2.58 7.56 0.65
C GLY A 81 -1.67 8.57 -0.04
N ILE A 82 -1.93 9.85 0.18
CA ILE A 82 -1.10 10.93 -0.35
C ILE A 82 -0.76 11.88 0.79
N ASP A 83 0.53 11.97 1.10
CA ASP A 83 1.07 12.90 2.08
C ASP A 83 1.76 14.08 1.38
N ALA A 84 1.34 15.29 1.71
CA ALA A 84 1.95 16.51 1.17
C ALA A 84 3.32 16.77 1.80
N VAL A 85 3.54 16.33 3.04
CA VAL A 85 4.80 16.47 3.78
C VAL A 85 5.07 15.20 4.60
N PRO A 86 6.08 14.38 4.23
CA PRO A 86 6.89 14.49 3.03
C PRO A 86 6.06 14.19 1.77
N GLN A 87 6.46 14.70 0.62
CA GLN A 87 5.76 14.43 -0.66
C GLN A 87 5.83 12.93 -0.99
N ARG A 88 4.81 12.18 -0.56
CA ARG A 88 4.77 10.73 -0.66
C ARG A 88 3.39 10.23 -1.08
N VAL A 89 3.39 9.21 -1.91
CA VAL A 89 2.21 8.44 -2.29
C VAL A 89 2.44 7.00 -1.89
N ASP A 90 1.58 6.44 -1.07
CA ASP A 90 1.61 5.02 -0.73
C ASP A 90 0.41 4.28 -1.32
N VAL A 91 0.70 3.22 -2.07
CA VAL A 91 -0.32 2.29 -2.57
C VAL A 91 -0.40 1.12 -1.60
N VAL A 92 -1.56 0.93 -0.99
CA VAL A 92 -1.76 -0.05 0.08
C VAL A 92 -2.56 -1.22 -0.44
N PHE A 93 -1.97 -2.40 -0.42
CA PHE A 93 -2.59 -3.64 -0.88
C PHE A 93 -3.05 -4.50 0.30
N ARG A 94 -4.18 -5.18 0.12
CA ARG A 94 -4.54 -6.33 0.93
C ARG A 94 -4.00 -7.60 0.28
N ALA A 95 -3.47 -8.52 1.06
CA ALA A 95 -2.96 -9.78 0.56
C ALA A 95 -3.20 -10.92 1.55
N ARG A 96 -3.11 -12.14 1.05
CA ARG A 96 -3.09 -13.37 1.86
C ARG A 96 -1.85 -14.21 1.54
N PRO A 97 -1.29 -14.90 2.52
CA PRO A 97 -0.23 -15.85 2.26
C PRO A 97 -0.67 -16.90 1.24
N MET A 98 0.25 -17.32 0.38
CA MET A 98 -0.01 -18.44 -0.54
C MET A 98 -0.27 -19.73 0.23
N PRO A 99 -1.13 -20.63 -0.28
CA PRO A 99 -1.39 -21.93 0.34
C PRO A 99 -0.09 -22.71 0.58
N GLY A 100 -0.01 -23.43 1.70
CA GLY A 100 1.17 -24.21 2.08
C GLY A 100 2.33 -23.42 2.70
N SER A 101 2.15 -22.11 2.91
CA SER A 101 3.14 -21.31 3.63
C SER A 101 3.14 -21.64 5.11
N ASP A 102 4.34 -21.88 5.68
CA ASP A 102 4.50 -21.91 7.14
C ASP A 102 4.38 -20.50 7.69
N LEU A 103 3.34 -20.28 8.50
CA LEU A 103 2.99 -18.97 9.07
C LEU A 103 3.31 -18.87 10.57
N ASP A 104 3.72 -19.97 11.20
CA ASP A 104 3.98 -20.04 12.62
C ASP A 104 5.49 -19.84 12.93
N SER A 105 6.35 -20.08 11.94
CA SER A 105 7.81 -19.93 12.04
C SER A 105 8.32 -18.80 11.14
N LEU A 106 7.85 -17.57 11.36
CA LEU A 106 8.32 -16.41 10.62
C LEU A 106 9.65 -15.90 11.18
N VAL A 107 10.65 -15.79 10.30
CA VAL A 107 11.97 -15.25 10.63
C VAL A 107 12.25 -14.07 9.72
N PRO A 108 12.69 -12.92 10.27
CA PRO A 108 13.14 -11.79 9.46
C PRO A 108 14.18 -12.22 8.42
N ARG A 109 14.00 -11.82 7.17
CA ARG A 109 14.94 -12.11 6.08
C ARG A 109 15.77 -10.90 5.65
N SER A 110 15.32 -9.72 6.02
CA SER A 110 16.05 -8.48 5.81
C SER A 110 16.74 -8.06 7.10
N PRO A 111 17.98 -7.56 7.06
CA PRO A 111 18.67 -7.01 8.24
C PRO A 111 17.98 -5.76 8.79
N GLU A 112 17.07 -5.17 8.03
CA GLU A 112 16.27 -4.02 8.47
C GLU A 112 15.10 -4.43 9.37
N ILE A 113 14.69 -5.70 9.37
CA ILE A 113 13.57 -6.21 10.16
C ILE A 113 14.08 -6.90 11.41
N GLU A 114 13.67 -6.43 12.57
CA GLU A 114 14.01 -6.99 13.87
C GLU A 114 13.02 -8.07 14.33
N ALA A 115 11.72 -7.84 14.07
CA ALA A 115 10.66 -8.73 14.52
C ALA A 115 9.48 -8.78 13.53
N ILE A 116 8.80 -9.92 13.53
CA ILE A 116 7.58 -10.17 12.73
C ILE A 116 6.55 -10.80 13.65
N GLU A 117 5.34 -10.23 13.71
CA GLU A 117 4.28 -10.73 14.56
C GLU A 117 2.90 -10.67 13.90
N TRP A 118 2.02 -11.60 14.29
CA TRP A 118 0.62 -11.62 13.91
C TRP A 118 -0.22 -11.02 15.03
N HIS A 119 -0.96 -9.96 14.75
CA HIS A 119 -1.86 -9.32 15.72
C HIS A 119 -3.31 -9.42 15.30
N ALA A 120 -4.20 -9.61 16.28
CA ALA A 120 -5.63 -9.57 16.02
C ALA A 120 -6.08 -8.12 15.71
N PRO A 121 -7.09 -7.93 14.84
CA PRO A 121 -7.56 -6.58 14.47
C PRO A 121 -8.06 -5.72 15.64
N ASN A 122 -8.50 -6.37 16.72
CA ASN A 122 -8.95 -5.71 17.95
C ASN A 122 -7.86 -5.55 19.02
N ALA A 123 -6.62 -5.97 18.72
CA ALA A 123 -5.46 -5.89 19.61
C ALA A 123 -4.21 -5.51 18.80
N LEU A 124 -4.29 -4.39 18.08
CA LEU A 124 -3.18 -3.89 17.28
C LEU A 124 -2.05 -3.38 18.18
N PRO A 125 -0.79 -3.55 17.76
CA PRO A 125 0.35 -2.98 18.48
C PRO A 125 0.41 -1.46 18.28
N GLU A 126 1.37 -0.80 18.93
CA GLU A 126 1.63 0.62 18.66
C GLU A 126 2.16 0.80 17.23
N LEU A 127 1.35 1.44 16.38
CA LEU A 127 1.63 1.56 14.95
C LEU A 127 2.46 2.79 14.61
N GLN A 128 3.29 2.65 13.58
CA GLN A 128 3.86 3.78 12.85
C GLN A 128 2.74 4.63 12.25
N PHE A 129 2.96 5.94 12.14
CA PHE A 129 1.95 6.87 11.60
C PHE A 129 1.52 6.50 10.17
N GLU A 130 2.47 6.16 9.33
CA GLU A 130 2.25 5.76 7.93
C GLU A 130 1.41 4.48 7.85
N THR A 131 1.65 3.53 8.76
CA THR A 131 0.88 2.28 8.84
C THR A 131 -0.56 2.53 9.27
N ALA A 132 -0.78 3.39 10.26
CA ALA A 132 -2.14 3.74 10.68
C ALA A 132 -2.92 4.40 9.53
N GLY A 133 -2.29 5.33 8.80
CA GLY A 133 -2.85 5.94 7.60
C GLY A 133 -3.18 4.89 6.52
N ALA A 134 -2.26 3.97 6.26
CA ALA A 134 -2.43 2.90 5.28
C ALA A 134 -3.65 2.00 5.59
N LEU A 135 -3.85 1.62 6.86
CA LEU A 135 -5.02 0.84 7.28
C LEU A 135 -6.32 1.59 7.03
N VAL A 136 -6.34 2.90 7.30
CA VAL A 136 -7.53 3.75 7.06
C VAL A 136 -7.84 3.82 5.55
N GLU A 137 -6.85 4.06 4.71
CA GLU A 137 -7.07 4.14 3.26
C GLU A 137 -7.51 2.79 2.66
N LEU A 138 -6.97 1.68 3.16
CA LEU A 138 -7.41 0.36 2.75
C LEU A 138 -8.86 0.07 3.19
N ALA A 139 -9.24 0.47 4.40
CA ALA A 139 -10.61 0.35 4.88
C ALA A 139 -11.60 1.16 4.01
N ARG A 140 -11.23 2.38 3.62
CA ARG A 140 -12.02 3.23 2.72
C ARG A 140 -12.19 2.58 1.34
N ALA A 141 -11.12 2.04 0.76
CA ALA A 141 -11.16 1.35 -0.51
C ALA A 141 -12.10 0.13 -0.46
N THR A 142 -12.01 -0.67 0.61
CA THR A 142 -12.88 -1.84 0.82
C THR A 142 -14.36 -1.46 0.97
N GLN A 143 -14.68 -0.37 1.67
CA GLN A 143 -16.05 0.13 1.78
C GLN A 143 -16.57 0.61 0.43
N SER A 144 -15.72 1.18 -0.41
CA SER A 144 -16.08 1.60 -1.77
C SER A 144 -16.37 0.43 -2.69
N GLU A 145 -15.63 -0.69 -2.55
CA GLU A 145 -15.91 -1.94 -3.28
C GLU A 145 -17.31 -2.53 -2.96
N SER A 146 -17.76 -2.37 -1.74
CA SER A 146 -19.08 -2.86 -1.30
C SER A 146 -20.23 -2.03 -1.87
N ARG A 147 -19.94 -0.86 -2.42
CA ARG A 147 -20.90 -0.06 -3.19
C ARG A 147 -20.84 -0.52 -4.64
N ARG A 148 -22.01 -0.50 -5.34
CA ARG A 148 -22.09 -0.85 -6.76
C ARG A 148 -20.97 -0.14 -7.54
N PRO A 149 -20.12 -0.89 -8.29
CA PRO A 149 -19.09 -0.25 -9.08
C PRO A 149 -19.74 0.68 -10.12
N VAL A 150 -19.20 1.89 -10.24
CA VAL A 150 -19.61 2.83 -11.28
C VAL A 150 -19.15 2.26 -12.62
N SER A 151 -20.08 1.92 -13.50
CA SER A 151 -19.75 1.50 -14.85
C SER A 151 -19.43 2.70 -15.73
N ILE A 152 -18.76 2.46 -16.86
CA ILE A 152 -18.52 3.52 -17.86
C ILE A 152 -19.83 4.12 -18.35
N ASP A 153 -20.90 3.31 -18.42
CA ASP A 153 -22.24 3.75 -18.80
C ASP A 153 -22.87 4.67 -17.76
N ASP A 154 -22.56 4.49 -16.46
CA ASP A 154 -23.03 5.34 -15.38
C ASP A 154 -22.36 6.74 -15.44
N LEU A 155 -21.14 6.86 -15.98
CA LEU A 155 -20.45 8.16 -16.14
C LEU A 155 -21.23 9.11 -17.05
N GLY A 156 -21.89 8.61 -18.09
CA GLY A 156 -22.73 9.41 -18.97
C GLY A 156 -23.89 10.09 -18.26
N ASN A 157 -24.42 9.48 -17.22
CA ASN A 157 -25.50 10.04 -16.41
C ASN A 157 -25.01 11.07 -15.39
N ILE A 158 -23.86 10.81 -14.76
CA ILE A 158 -23.24 11.75 -13.79
C ILE A 158 -22.91 13.11 -14.42
N PHE A 159 -22.52 13.13 -15.70
CA PHE A 159 -22.19 14.37 -16.41
C PHE A 159 -23.39 15.05 -17.08
N ARG A 160 -24.54 14.37 -17.21
CA ARG A 160 -25.78 14.97 -17.75
C ARG A 160 -26.60 15.76 -16.72
N GLU A 161 -26.45 15.45 -15.44
CA GLU A 161 -27.17 16.12 -14.35
C GLU A 161 -26.45 17.37 -13.82
N ARG A 162 -25.88 18.20 -14.70
CA ARG A 162 -25.54 19.56 -14.27
C ARG A 162 -26.82 20.40 -14.31
N PRO A 163 -27.32 20.92 -13.17
CA PRO A 163 -28.40 21.86 -13.20
C PRO A 163 -27.90 23.10 -13.95
N THR A 164 -28.61 23.43 -15.04
CA THR A 164 -28.56 24.75 -15.66
C THR A 164 -29.24 25.71 -14.71
N GLY A 165 -28.43 26.38 -13.88
CA GLY A 165 -28.85 27.50 -13.08
C GLY A 165 -28.13 28.74 -13.54
#